data_006a12f361fe0b5392b2d15292cc650d
#
_entry.id   006a12f361fe0b5392b2d15292cc650d
#
_cell.length_a   1.000
_cell.length_b   1.000
_cell.length_c   1.000
_cell.angle_alpha   90.00
_cell.angle_beta   90.00
_cell.angle_gamma   90.00
#
_symmetry.space_group_name_H-M   'P 1'
#
loop_
_entity.id
_entity.type
_entity.pdbx_description
1 polymer ?
#
loop_
_entity_poly.entity_id
_entity_poly.type
_entity_poly.pdbx_seq_one_letter_code
_entity_poly.pdbx_strand_id
1 'polypeptide(L)'
;MNKDLTDLYHHKAEEMSTMLVSLRNRSRVFILTEIGSFLVAIGFVVLYTLLDNAAWTLFCALAALLFYLYIRRRDVLNDRKIKTAEALQRVYQNEIDYLNGNFSGFEAGEQYVNPQHPYTFDMDVFAAGSLFQRMNRTISTGGSDQLAACLSTEWGSAKREELIRQIRQRMVSVDELGKAEPFLSEFKSLGVKERINTEEVLKALTDVHRQSFPKFFHNPLLRYFCYADLLGFYVSIVLSVMGLAPSLLPLWWGIFNFMFSFLCGHKHMRVISELIAKVHTQVDGYLRVLKLVNKTEFKSAELQALKQKLAGAEESFEQLELILQKIDNRSNEVGVFVFNSFALIDITIVRLFLRWQHTYEQRTNEWIDSLNLFDALVSMGNFRLNEDRAVQAEISEENKVVYEAKNLYHPFLSEKAVANDFTIHDHEYYIVTGANMAGKSTFLRSLGINYLLAMNGLPVFADHLKVSLFHLFTSMRTTDDLTHGISYFNAELLRLKKLLGSLRDDVPSLIILDEILKGTNSLDKLNGSRLFLQYIAERNVTGVIATHDLELSKMEEEYVGRFHNYCFEIELGEDITYSYKITKGVARNQNATFLLKGILNPNRI
;
A
#
# COMPACT_ATOMS: atom_id res chain seq x y z
N MET A 1 7.35 -0.97 24.40
CA MET A 1 7.50 -2.01 23.35
C MET A 1 6.59 -3.17 23.69
N ASN A 2 5.74 -3.62 22.77
CA ASN A 2 4.84 -4.76 23.01
C ASN A 2 5.66 -6.05 23.04
N LYS A 3 6.04 -6.48 24.24
CA LYS A 3 6.90 -7.66 24.43
C LYS A 3 6.21 -8.94 23.91
N ASP A 4 4.91 -9.05 24.12
CA ASP A 4 4.14 -10.22 23.67
C ASP A 4 4.10 -10.33 22.14
N LEU A 5 3.96 -9.20 21.43
CA LEU A 5 3.97 -9.18 19.96
C LEU A 5 5.37 -9.43 19.39
N THR A 6 6.40 -8.89 20.03
CA THR A 6 7.79 -9.14 19.64
C THR A 6 8.13 -10.62 19.79
N ASP A 7 7.76 -11.24 20.91
CA ASP A 7 7.96 -12.67 21.18
C ASP A 7 7.16 -13.52 20.17
N LEU A 8 5.95 -13.12 19.81
CA LEU A 8 5.15 -13.77 18.77
C LEU A 8 5.86 -13.77 17.42
N TYR A 9 6.35 -12.60 16.97
CA TYR A 9 7.04 -12.51 15.68
C TYR A 9 8.36 -13.28 15.66
N HIS A 10 9.13 -13.27 16.74
CA HIS A 10 10.33 -14.11 16.87
C HIS A 10 9.99 -15.59 16.77
N HIS A 11 9.00 -16.07 17.51
CA HIS A 11 8.56 -17.45 17.46
C HIS A 11 8.10 -17.86 16.04
N LYS A 12 7.32 -17.00 15.37
CA LYS A 12 6.86 -17.26 14.00
C LYS A 12 8.01 -17.27 12.98
N ALA A 13 8.97 -16.37 13.09
CA ALA A 13 10.16 -16.34 12.24
C ALA A 13 11.00 -17.62 12.42
N GLU A 14 11.15 -18.11 13.65
CA GLU A 14 11.87 -19.35 13.97
C GLU A 14 11.12 -20.59 13.46
N GLU A 15 9.79 -20.64 13.61
CA GLU A 15 8.92 -21.68 13.05
C GLU A 15 9.13 -21.80 11.52
N MET A 16 9.11 -20.65 10.81
CA MET A 16 9.34 -20.61 9.35
C MET A 16 10.76 -21.05 9.00
N SER A 17 11.78 -20.67 9.77
CA SER A 17 13.16 -21.10 9.58
C SER A 17 13.30 -22.62 9.68
N THR A 18 12.72 -23.22 10.71
CA THR A 18 12.73 -24.68 10.93
C THR A 18 12.00 -25.41 9.80
N MET A 19 10.86 -24.90 9.39
CA MET A 19 10.09 -25.41 8.24
C MET A 19 10.91 -25.37 6.96
N LEU A 20 11.62 -24.28 6.68
CA LEU A 20 12.47 -24.11 5.51
C LEU A 20 13.59 -25.15 5.43
N VAL A 21 14.26 -25.43 6.55
CA VAL A 21 15.29 -26.46 6.61
C VAL A 21 14.71 -27.82 6.19
N SER A 22 13.54 -28.19 6.71
CA SER A 22 12.88 -29.45 6.37
C SER A 22 12.46 -29.54 4.90
N LEU A 23 11.87 -28.45 4.35
CA LEU A 23 11.41 -28.39 2.96
C LEU A 23 12.59 -28.41 1.97
N ARG A 24 13.70 -27.73 2.27
CA ARG A 24 14.91 -27.72 1.45
C ARG A 24 15.59 -29.10 1.44
N ASN A 25 15.62 -29.79 2.57
CA ASN A 25 16.12 -31.16 2.64
C ASN A 25 15.26 -32.13 1.79
N ARG A 26 13.92 -31.96 1.82
CA ARG A 26 13.00 -32.71 0.96
C ARG A 26 13.23 -32.42 -0.52
N SER A 27 13.46 -31.17 -0.91
CA SER A 27 13.75 -30.80 -2.31
C SER A 27 15.05 -31.47 -2.80
N ARG A 28 16.10 -31.52 -1.97
CA ARG A 28 17.34 -32.26 -2.32
C ARG A 28 17.06 -33.73 -2.63
N VAL A 29 16.21 -34.38 -1.85
CA VAL A 29 15.82 -35.77 -2.10
C VAL A 29 15.03 -35.90 -3.40
N PHE A 30 14.09 -34.99 -3.68
CA PHE A 30 13.34 -34.97 -4.93
C PHE A 30 14.26 -34.82 -6.14
N ILE A 31 15.19 -33.86 -6.11
CA ILE A 31 16.14 -33.62 -7.21
C ILE A 31 16.99 -34.87 -7.48
N LEU A 32 17.52 -35.54 -6.45
CA LEU A 32 18.30 -36.78 -6.61
C LEU A 32 17.44 -37.89 -7.21
N THR A 33 16.17 -37.99 -6.79
CA THR A 33 15.22 -39.01 -7.30
C THR A 33 14.83 -38.71 -8.74
N GLU A 34 14.64 -37.43 -9.13
CA GLU A 34 14.42 -37.01 -10.50
C GLU A 34 15.56 -37.42 -11.43
N ILE A 35 16.79 -37.07 -11.04
CA ILE A 35 17.98 -37.40 -11.82
C ILE A 35 18.10 -38.93 -11.95
N GLY A 36 17.94 -39.67 -10.85
CA GLY A 36 18.03 -41.12 -10.85
C GLY A 36 16.97 -41.78 -11.75
N SER A 37 15.71 -41.37 -11.63
CA SER A 37 14.62 -41.93 -12.45
C SER A 37 14.78 -41.60 -13.93
N PHE A 38 15.28 -40.42 -14.27
CA PHE A 38 15.54 -40.00 -15.66
C PHE A 38 16.69 -40.84 -16.28
N LEU A 39 17.78 -41.04 -15.54
CA LEU A 39 18.89 -41.91 -15.97
C LEU A 39 18.45 -43.37 -16.15
N VAL A 40 17.60 -43.88 -15.27
CA VAL A 40 17.00 -45.23 -15.41
C VAL A 40 16.14 -45.30 -16.67
N ALA A 41 15.32 -44.26 -16.98
CA ALA A 41 14.55 -44.26 -18.19
C ALA A 41 15.43 -44.31 -19.45
N ILE A 42 16.50 -43.49 -19.49
CA ILE A 42 17.50 -43.55 -20.59
C ILE A 42 18.15 -44.94 -20.68
N GLY A 43 18.56 -45.49 -19.54
CA GLY A 43 19.17 -46.83 -19.49
C GLY A 43 18.28 -47.92 -20.10
N PHE A 44 16.97 -47.88 -19.85
CA PHE A 44 16.02 -48.82 -20.48
C PHE A 44 15.82 -48.58 -21.99
N VAL A 45 15.90 -47.32 -22.46
CA VAL A 45 15.87 -47.01 -23.91
C VAL A 45 17.13 -47.57 -24.59
N VAL A 46 18.32 -47.38 -23.97
CA VAL A 46 19.56 -47.97 -24.51
C VAL A 46 19.50 -49.52 -24.47
N LEU A 47 18.98 -50.10 -23.38
CA LEU A 47 18.82 -51.56 -23.27
C LEU A 47 17.85 -52.12 -24.36
N TYR A 48 16.85 -51.36 -24.78
CA TYR A 48 15.98 -51.74 -25.90
C TYR A 48 16.77 -51.98 -27.17
N THR A 49 17.75 -51.15 -27.49
CA THR A 49 18.58 -51.33 -28.70
C THR A 49 19.60 -52.46 -28.54
N LEU A 50 19.99 -52.82 -27.31
CA LEU A 50 20.96 -53.90 -27.04
C LEU A 50 20.30 -55.27 -26.96
N LEU A 51 18.99 -55.37 -26.68
CA LEU A 51 18.24 -56.64 -26.50
C LEU A 51 17.26 -56.88 -27.68
N ASP A 52 17.71 -56.65 -28.88
CA ASP A 52 16.96 -56.92 -30.15
C ASP A 52 15.49 -56.44 -30.10
N ASN A 53 15.28 -55.21 -29.62
CA ASN A 53 13.97 -54.56 -29.55
C ASN A 53 12.96 -55.22 -28.58
N ALA A 54 13.41 -55.69 -27.42
CA ALA A 54 12.53 -56.27 -26.42
C ALA A 54 11.52 -55.26 -25.86
N ALA A 55 10.22 -55.38 -26.23
CA ALA A 55 9.14 -54.40 -25.94
C ALA A 55 8.99 -54.12 -24.41
N TRP A 56 9.30 -55.05 -23.53
CA TRP A 56 9.22 -54.86 -22.06
C TRP A 56 10.15 -53.75 -21.55
N THR A 57 11.31 -53.49 -22.23
CA THR A 57 12.24 -52.43 -21.84
C THR A 57 11.67 -51.06 -22.11
N LEU A 58 10.92 -50.89 -23.19
CA LEU A 58 10.18 -49.66 -23.46
C LEU A 58 9.07 -49.41 -22.43
N PHE A 59 8.42 -50.49 -21.97
CA PHE A 59 7.44 -50.39 -20.91
C PHE A 59 8.07 -49.93 -19.58
N CYS A 60 9.23 -50.45 -19.24
CA CYS A 60 10.01 -50.02 -18.07
C CYS A 60 10.52 -48.56 -18.23
N ALA A 61 10.96 -48.15 -19.42
CA ALA A 61 11.36 -46.78 -19.69
C ALA A 61 10.18 -45.81 -19.51
N LEU A 62 9.00 -46.18 -20.01
CA LEU A 62 7.78 -45.37 -19.83
C LEU A 62 7.38 -45.28 -18.35
N ALA A 63 7.44 -46.41 -17.61
CA ALA A 63 7.15 -46.39 -16.17
C ALA A 63 8.12 -45.49 -15.39
N ALA A 64 9.44 -45.55 -15.71
CA ALA A 64 10.44 -44.67 -15.11
C ALA A 64 10.19 -43.18 -15.47
N LEU A 65 9.78 -42.87 -16.69
CA LEU A 65 9.43 -41.52 -17.12
C LEU A 65 8.17 -40.99 -16.40
N LEU A 66 7.13 -41.83 -16.25
CA LEU A 66 5.93 -41.47 -15.48
C LEU A 66 6.28 -41.23 -14.00
N PHE A 67 7.17 -42.03 -13.42
CA PHE A 67 7.66 -41.80 -12.06
C PHE A 67 8.45 -40.49 -11.94
N TYR A 68 9.33 -40.17 -12.92
CA TYR A 68 10.02 -38.90 -13.00
C TYR A 68 9.02 -37.73 -12.99
N LEU A 69 7.99 -37.76 -13.86
CA LEU A 69 6.96 -36.70 -13.93
C LEU A 69 6.19 -36.58 -12.61
N TYR A 70 5.91 -37.69 -11.93
CA TYR A 70 5.27 -37.66 -10.62
C TYR A 70 6.14 -36.97 -9.57
N ILE A 71 7.42 -37.34 -9.48
CA ILE A 71 8.36 -36.69 -8.54
C ILE A 71 8.55 -35.22 -8.87
N ARG A 72 8.72 -34.88 -10.14
CA ARG A 72 8.82 -33.48 -10.62
C ARG A 72 7.62 -32.64 -10.19
N ARG A 73 6.41 -33.19 -10.30
CA ARG A 73 5.21 -32.51 -9.80
C ARG A 73 5.26 -32.27 -8.28
N ARG A 74 5.78 -33.24 -7.53
CA ARG A 74 5.95 -33.13 -6.07
C ARG A 74 6.99 -32.06 -5.70
N ASP A 75 8.09 -31.99 -6.42
CA ASP A 75 9.14 -30.99 -6.18
C ASP A 75 8.63 -29.57 -6.48
N VAL A 76 7.92 -29.36 -7.57
CA VAL A 76 7.28 -28.08 -7.89
C VAL A 76 6.31 -27.63 -6.78
N LEU A 77 5.52 -28.54 -6.22
CA LEU A 77 4.63 -28.22 -5.10
C LEU A 77 5.42 -27.90 -3.82
N ASN A 78 6.55 -28.57 -3.60
CA ASN A 78 7.44 -28.31 -2.47
C ASN A 78 8.15 -26.95 -2.63
N ASP A 79 8.60 -26.60 -3.83
CA ASP A 79 9.21 -25.29 -4.14
C ASP A 79 8.23 -24.13 -3.87
N ARG A 80 6.95 -24.30 -4.20
CA ARG A 80 5.92 -23.32 -3.84
C ARG A 80 5.81 -23.10 -2.33
N LYS A 81 5.89 -24.19 -1.53
CA LYS A 81 5.90 -24.10 -0.06
C LYS A 81 7.15 -23.41 0.48
N ILE A 82 8.32 -23.69 -0.11
CA ILE A 82 9.58 -23.01 0.23
C ILE A 82 9.41 -21.49 0.00
N LYS A 83 8.96 -21.08 -1.17
CA LYS A 83 8.76 -19.67 -1.51
C LYS A 83 7.78 -18.97 -0.57
N THR A 84 6.69 -19.64 -0.18
CA THR A 84 5.73 -19.08 0.80
C THR A 84 6.35 -18.93 2.18
N ALA A 85 7.09 -19.95 2.65
CA ALA A 85 7.74 -19.90 3.97
C ALA A 85 8.86 -18.84 4.02
N GLU A 86 9.64 -18.67 2.93
CA GLU A 86 10.64 -17.60 2.80
C GLU A 86 9.99 -16.22 2.84
N ALA A 87 8.86 -16.04 2.15
CA ALA A 87 8.13 -14.78 2.15
C ALA A 87 7.57 -14.45 3.55
N LEU A 88 6.97 -15.42 4.24
CA LEU A 88 6.47 -15.23 5.60
C LEU A 88 7.61 -14.95 6.60
N GLN A 89 8.73 -15.66 6.51
CA GLN A 89 9.89 -15.39 7.34
C GLN A 89 10.37 -13.95 7.18
N ARG A 90 10.43 -13.45 5.95
CA ARG A 90 10.83 -12.07 5.67
C ARG A 90 9.81 -11.06 6.20
N VAL A 91 8.50 -11.34 6.11
CA VAL A 91 7.47 -10.51 6.71
C VAL A 91 7.68 -10.38 8.22
N TYR A 92 7.86 -11.49 8.93
CA TYR A 92 8.09 -11.46 10.38
C TYR A 92 9.39 -10.74 10.74
N GLN A 93 10.48 -10.95 9.98
CA GLN A 93 11.74 -10.23 10.21
C GLN A 93 11.58 -8.71 10.04
N ASN A 94 10.87 -8.25 9.01
CA ASN A 94 10.61 -6.83 8.79
C ASN A 94 9.77 -6.23 9.93
N GLU A 95 8.80 -6.97 10.50
CA GLU A 95 8.03 -6.49 11.63
C GLU A 95 8.85 -6.47 12.94
N ILE A 96 9.77 -7.42 13.13
CA ILE A 96 10.74 -7.39 14.24
C ILE A 96 11.64 -6.14 14.12
N ASP A 97 12.15 -5.85 12.92
CA ASP A 97 12.95 -4.66 12.65
C ASP A 97 12.16 -3.37 12.94
N TYR A 98 10.87 -3.33 12.52
CA TYR A 98 9.96 -2.23 12.84
C TYR A 98 9.83 -1.99 14.34
N LEU A 99 9.53 -3.04 15.12
CA LEU A 99 9.38 -2.93 16.57
C LEU A 99 10.68 -2.49 17.26
N ASN A 100 11.84 -2.77 16.66
CA ASN A 100 13.15 -2.28 17.11
C ASN A 100 13.49 -0.86 16.62
N GLY A 101 12.56 -0.19 15.92
CA GLY A 101 12.75 1.19 15.44
C GLY A 101 13.51 1.30 14.11
N ASN A 102 13.71 0.20 13.40
CA ASN A 102 14.30 0.19 12.05
C ASN A 102 13.21 0.11 10.98
N PHE A 103 13.02 1.19 10.24
CA PHE A 103 12.00 1.32 9.19
C PHE A 103 12.56 1.22 7.78
N SER A 104 13.87 0.97 7.61
CA SER A 104 14.55 0.98 6.31
C SER A 104 14.03 -0.06 5.31
N GLY A 105 13.36 -1.11 5.79
CA GLY A 105 12.73 -2.15 4.97
C GLY A 105 11.42 -1.72 4.30
N PHE A 106 10.89 -0.52 4.61
CA PHE A 106 9.61 -0.03 4.10
C PHE A 106 9.80 1.24 3.27
N GLU A 107 8.99 1.38 2.21
CA GLU A 107 9.05 2.57 1.35
C GLU A 107 8.64 3.83 2.10
N ALA A 108 9.43 4.87 1.92
CA ALA A 108 9.26 6.15 2.60
C ALA A 108 8.19 7.07 1.98
N GLY A 109 7.77 6.81 0.73
CA GLY A 109 6.77 7.63 0.04
C GLY A 109 7.30 9.01 -0.36
N GLU A 110 8.58 9.13 -0.74
CA GLU A 110 9.20 10.40 -1.12
C GLU A 110 8.50 11.08 -2.30
N GLN A 111 7.92 10.30 -3.21
CA GLN A 111 7.14 10.78 -4.35
C GLN A 111 5.86 11.53 -3.95
N TYR A 112 5.36 11.35 -2.72
CA TYR A 112 4.16 12.02 -2.20
C TYR A 112 4.47 13.29 -1.41
N VAL A 113 5.74 13.64 -1.23
CA VAL A 113 6.15 14.86 -0.53
C VAL A 113 5.68 16.09 -1.31
N ASN A 114 4.83 16.89 -0.69
CA ASN A 114 4.32 18.13 -1.27
C ASN A 114 4.42 19.28 -0.25
N PRO A 115 5.43 20.16 -0.35
CA PRO A 115 5.60 21.30 0.54
C PRO A 115 4.43 22.29 0.52
N GLN A 116 3.64 22.26 -0.55
CA GLN A 116 2.48 23.13 -0.70
C GLN A 116 1.20 22.55 -0.07
N HIS A 117 1.20 21.29 0.36
CA HIS A 117 0.03 20.68 0.99
C HIS A 117 -0.29 21.38 2.34
N PRO A 118 -1.58 21.51 2.72
CA PRO A 118 -1.96 22.20 3.95
C PRO A 118 -1.27 21.71 5.22
N TYR A 119 -0.93 20.41 5.34
CA TYR A 119 -0.36 19.86 6.57
C TYR A 119 0.68 18.73 6.38
N THR A 120 0.69 17.99 5.26
CA THR A 120 1.48 16.76 5.15
C THR A 120 2.98 16.98 5.33
N PHE A 121 3.51 18.09 4.80
CA PHE A 121 4.93 18.42 4.90
C PHE A 121 5.35 18.79 6.33
N ASP A 122 4.54 19.58 7.02
CA ASP A 122 4.82 20.03 8.39
C ASP A 122 4.70 18.90 9.42
N MET A 123 3.80 17.93 9.15
CA MET A 123 3.51 16.79 10.04
C MET A 123 4.40 15.57 9.78
N ASP A 124 5.40 15.67 8.90
CA ASP A 124 6.24 14.53 8.53
C ASP A 124 5.43 13.29 8.09
N VAL A 125 4.40 13.52 7.26
CA VAL A 125 3.54 12.44 6.79
C VAL A 125 4.26 11.54 5.80
N PHE A 126 5.12 12.08 4.95
CA PHE A 126 5.88 11.39 3.92
C PHE A 126 7.38 11.62 4.06
N ALA A 127 8.21 10.78 3.46
CA ALA A 127 9.66 10.68 3.47
C ALA A 127 10.22 9.78 4.58
N ALA A 128 11.54 9.71 4.69
CA ALA A 128 12.23 8.83 5.64
C ALA A 128 11.84 9.15 7.10
N GLY A 129 11.52 8.12 7.89
CA GLY A 129 11.09 8.23 9.27
C GLY A 129 9.64 8.71 9.48
N SER A 130 8.90 8.96 8.40
CA SER A 130 7.55 9.53 8.39
C SER A 130 6.46 8.58 8.90
N LEU A 131 5.25 9.12 9.04
CA LEU A 131 4.04 8.34 9.35
C LEU A 131 3.76 7.29 8.26
N PHE A 132 3.87 7.68 6.99
CA PHE A 132 3.66 6.78 5.87
C PHE A 132 4.64 5.59 5.90
N GLN A 133 5.94 5.84 6.07
CA GLN A 133 6.94 4.76 6.13
C GLN A 133 6.68 3.78 7.27
N ARG A 134 6.24 4.28 8.43
CA ARG A 134 5.90 3.44 9.58
C ARG A 134 4.65 2.61 9.35
N MET A 135 3.72 3.10 8.56
CA MET A 135 2.43 2.45 8.28
C MET A 135 2.46 1.56 7.03
N ASN A 136 3.21 1.94 5.99
CA ASN A 136 3.14 1.31 4.68
C ASN A 136 3.56 -0.16 4.70
N ARG A 137 2.58 -1.02 4.46
CA ARG A 137 2.73 -2.47 4.28
C ARG A 137 2.06 -2.93 2.99
N THR A 138 1.80 -1.98 2.08
CA THR A 138 1.13 -2.28 0.81
C THR A 138 1.96 -3.18 -0.07
N ILE A 139 1.30 -4.07 -0.76
CA ILE A 139 1.91 -5.03 -1.69
C ILE A 139 1.78 -4.58 -3.16
N SER A 140 1.04 -3.49 -3.40
CA SER A 140 0.86 -2.89 -4.72
C SER A 140 1.24 -1.41 -4.73
N THR A 141 1.61 -0.87 -5.90
CA THR A 141 1.84 0.57 -6.06
C THR A 141 0.54 1.34 -5.88
N GLY A 142 -0.58 0.85 -6.44
CA GLY A 142 -1.89 1.47 -6.26
C GLY A 142 -2.39 1.46 -4.82
N GLY A 143 -2.05 0.43 -4.02
CA GLY A 143 -2.30 0.42 -2.59
C GLY A 143 -1.54 1.51 -1.84
N SER A 144 -0.27 1.75 -2.22
CA SER A 144 0.52 2.87 -1.69
C SER A 144 -0.07 4.23 -2.05
N ASP A 145 -0.47 4.40 -3.31
CA ASP A 145 -1.10 5.64 -3.77
C ASP A 145 -2.40 5.91 -3.00
N GLN A 146 -3.19 4.86 -2.77
CA GLN A 146 -4.43 4.95 -2.00
C GLN A 146 -4.18 5.25 -0.51
N LEU A 147 -3.15 4.64 0.10
CA LEU A 147 -2.75 4.96 1.47
C LEU A 147 -2.28 6.42 1.58
N ALA A 148 -1.46 6.88 0.63
CA ALA A 148 -1.01 8.26 0.57
C ALA A 148 -2.19 9.23 0.37
N ALA A 149 -3.14 8.91 -0.49
CA ALA A 149 -4.35 9.70 -0.69
C ALA A 149 -5.20 9.81 0.59
N CYS A 150 -5.35 8.73 1.35
CA CYS A 150 -6.01 8.76 2.66
C CYS A 150 -5.31 9.71 3.64
N LEU A 151 -3.98 9.63 3.72
CA LEU A 151 -3.17 10.47 4.62
C LEU A 151 -3.06 11.93 4.16
N SER A 152 -3.41 12.25 2.92
CA SER A 152 -3.42 13.61 2.35
C SER A 152 -4.83 14.18 2.16
N THR A 153 -5.86 13.56 2.71
CA THR A 153 -7.23 14.01 2.54
C THR A 153 -7.45 15.34 3.25
N GLU A 154 -7.89 16.35 2.49
CA GLU A 154 -8.33 17.63 3.05
C GLU A 154 -9.78 17.52 3.52
N TRP A 155 -9.97 17.47 4.84
CA TRP A 155 -11.26 17.34 5.47
C TRP A 155 -12.00 18.68 5.51
N GLY A 156 -13.32 18.68 5.38
CA GLY A 156 -14.12 19.89 5.43
C GLY A 156 -15.09 20.08 4.25
N SER A 157 -15.73 18.99 3.78
CA SER A 157 -16.68 19.05 2.67
C SER A 157 -18.15 19.15 3.14
N ALA A 158 -19.03 19.54 2.21
CA ALA A 158 -20.48 19.64 2.42
C ALA A 158 -21.20 18.31 2.80
N LYS A 159 -20.51 17.19 2.82
CA LYS A 159 -21.04 15.86 3.17
C LYS A 159 -20.57 15.37 4.54
N ARG A 160 -20.58 16.23 5.53
CA ARG A 160 -20.03 15.98 6.87
C ARG A 160 -20.52 14.68 7.50
N GLU A 161 -21.83 14.43 7.56
CA GLU A 161 -22.42 13.23 8.16
C GLU A 161 -21.94 11.95 7.48
N GLU A 162 -21.84 11.97 6.15
CA GLU A 162 -21.34 10.85 5.37
C GLU A 162 -19.87 10.55 5.67
N LEU A 163 -19.03 11.60 5.77
CA LEU A 163 -17.62 11.46 6.12
C LEU A 163 -17.44 10.90 7.53
N ILE A 164 -18.20 11.39 8.52
CA ILE A 164 -18.16 10.87 9.89
C ILE A 164 -18.59 9.39 9.92
N ARG A 165 -19.61 9.03 9.16
CA ARG A 165 -20.03 7.62 9.04
C ARG A 165 -18.92 6.76 8.44
N GLN A 166 -18.25 7.21 7.37
CA GLN A 166 -17.14 6.51 6.74
C GLN A 166 -15.94 6.37 7.69
N ILE A 167 -15.59 7.42 8.44
CA ILE A 167 -14.53 7.35 9.45
C ILE A 167 -14.86 6.28 10.51
N ARG A 168 -16.07 6.28 11.04
CA ARG A 168 -16.51 5.28 12.04
C ARG A 168 -16.50 3.86 11.48
N GLN A 169 -16.94 3.66 10.24
CA GLN A 169 -16.88 2.34 9.58
C GLN A 169 -15.42 1.89 9.40
N ARG A 170 -14.53 2.80 9.00
CA ARG A 170 -13.10 2.52 8.87
C ARG A 170 -12.45 2.17 10.20
N MET A 171 -12.79 2.84 11.30
CA MET A 171 -12.32 2.48 12.64
C MET A 171 -12.62 1.00 12.97
N VAL A 172 -13.83 0.54 12.64
CA VAL A 172 -14.22 -0.85 12.85
C VAL A 172 -13.45 -1.81 11.96
N SER A 173 -13.25 -1.45 10.68
CA SER A 173 -12.50 -2.25 9.71
C SER A 173 -11.03 -2.37 10.08
N VAL A 174 -10.41 -1.27 10.49
CA VAL A 174 -9.00 -1.23 10.94
C VAL A 174 -8.82 -2.05 12.22
N ASP A 175 -9.75 -1.97 13.17
CA ASP A 175 -9.68 -2.75 14.41
C ASP A 175 -9.91 -4.26 14.16
N GLU A 176 -10.79 -4.62 13.22
CA GLU A 176 -10.98 -6.02 12.80
C GLU A 176 -9.70 -6.58 12.16
N LEU A 177 -9.11 -5.85 11.22
CA LEU A 177 -7.85 -6.25 10.56
C LEU A 177 -6.70 -6.33 11.56
N GLY A 178 -6.61 -5.37 12.49
CA GLY A 178 -5.57 -5.36 13.53
C GLY A 178 -5.61 -6.56 14.48
N LYS A 179 -6.73 -7.29 14.55
CA LYS A 179 -6.87 -8.53 15.31
C LYS A 179 -6.62 -9.80 14.47
N ALA A 180 -6.44 -9.65 13.17
CA ALA A 180 -6.31 -10.75 12.21
C ALA A 180 -4.85 -10.96 11.77
N GLU A 181 -3.91 -11.10 12.73
CA GLU A 181 -2.47 -11.25 12.46
C GLU A 181 -2.16 -12.30 11.38
N PRO A 182 -2.71 -13.53 11.42
CA PRO A 182 -2.40 -14.54 10.40
C PRO A 182 -2.80 -14.09 8.99
N PHE A 183 -3.93 -13.41 8.84
CA PHE A 183 -4.38 -12.84 7.56
C PHE A 183 -3.44 -11.73 7.09
N LEU A 184 -3.08 -10.79 7.98
CA LEU A 184 -2.18 -9.69 7.66
C LEU A 184 -0.81 -10.20 7.18
N SER A 185 -0.25 -11.20 7.85
CA SER A 185 1.05 -11.78 7.49
C SER A 185 0.98 -12.57 6.19
N GLU A 186 -0.10 -13.34 5.94
CA GLU A 186 -0.31 -14.03 4.67
C GLU A 186 -0.46 -13.02 3.53
N PHE A 187 -1.27 -11.96 3.70
CA PHE A 187 -1.46 -10.91 2.71
C PHE A 187 -0.13 -10.21 2.35
N LYS A 188 0.62 -9.74 3.34
CA LYS A 188 1.93 -9.10 3.15
C LYS A 188 2.91 -10.02 2.41
N SER A 189 2.87 -11.32 2.68
CA SER A 189 3.77 -12.30 2.04
C SER A 189 3.60 -12.38 0.52
N LEU A 190 2.42 -12.02 0.00
CA LEU A 190 2.13 -12.03 -1.44
C LEU A 190 2.96 -10.98 -2.21
N GLY A 191 3.34 -9.87 -1.56
CA GLY A 191 4.13 -8.79 -2.15
C GLY A 191 5.64 -8.89 -1.93
N VAL A 192 6.12 -9.83 -1.10
CA VAL A 192 7.55 -9.90 -0.73
C VAL A 192 8.47 -10.20 -1.91
N LYS A 193 8.06 -11.06 -2.82
CA LYS A 193 8.87 -11.47 -3.96
C LYS A 193 8.87 -10.42 -5.06
N GLU A 194 7.72 -9.91 -5.37
CA GLU A 194 7.50 -8.92 -6.42
C GLU A 194 6.28 -8.08 -6.05
N ARG A 195 6.47 -6.79 -6.04
CA ARG A 195 5.40 -5.84 -5.77
C ARG A 195 4.50 -5.71 -7.00
N ILE A 196 3.20 -5.65 -6.81
CA ILE A 196 2.24 -5.48 -7.89
C ILE A 196 2.33 -4.04 -8.43
N ASN A 197 2.68 -3.88 -9.70
CA ASN A 197 2.71 -2.59 -10.38
C ASN A 197 1.35 -2.30 -11.01
N THR A 198 0.50 -1.59 -10.27
CA THR A 198 -0.86 -1.24 -10.70
C THR A 198 -0.88 -0.35 -11.93
N GLU A 199 0.08 0.57 -12.07
CA GLU A 199 0.16 1.48 -13.22
C GLU A 199 0.41 0.71 -14.53
N GLU A 200 1.31 -0.27 -14.51
CA GLU A 200 1.56 -1.13 -15.68
C GLU A 200 0.32 -1.93 -16.07
N VAL A 201 -0.42 -2.44 -15.09
CA VAL A 201 -1.66 -3.19 -15.35
C VAL A 201 -2.72 -2.28 -15.96
N LEU A 202 -2.97 -1.11 -15.40
CA LEU A 202 -3.94 -0.14 -15.93
C LEU A 202 -3.55 0.35 -17.33
N LYS A 203 -2.26 0.56 -17.58
CA LYS A 203 -1.75 0.93 -18.89
C LYS A 203 -1.97 -0.17 -19.91
N ALA A 204 -1.63 -1.42 -19.57
CA ALA A 204 -1.85 -2.56 -20.46
C ALA A 204 -3.34 -2.75 -20.78
N LEU A 205 -4.23 -2.61 -19.79
CA LEU A 205 -5.68 -2.66 -19.99
C LEU A 205 -6.16 -1.53 -20.91
N THR A 206 -5.65 -0.32 -20.73
CA THR A 206 -5.98 0.83 -21.59
C THR A 206 -5.51 0.61 -23.02
N ASP A 207 -4.29 0.07 -23.20
CA ASP A 207 -3.75 -0.24 -24.53
C ASP A 207 -4.54 -1.34 -25.22
N VAL A 208 -5.02 -2.33 -24.48
CA VAL A 208 -5.96 -3.37 -24.97
C VAL A 208 -7.26 -2.75 -25.49
N HIS A 209 -7.82 -1.77 -24.79
CA HIS A 209 -9.05 -1.07 -25.20
C HIS A 209 -8.93 -0.34 -26.52
N ARG A 210 -7.75 0.19 -26.81
CA ARG A 210 -7.47 0.92 -28.05
C ARG A 210 -7.32 0.02 -29.27
N GLN A 211 -7.16 -1.30 -29.08
CA GLN A 211 -6.98 -2.24 -30.17
C GLN A 211 -8.32 -2.66 -30.78
N SER A 212 -8.45 -2.51 -32.09
CA SER A 212 -9.61 -3.02 -32.84
C SER A 212 -9.30 -4.36 -33.44
N PHE A 213 -10.13 -5.35 -33.17
CA PHE A 213 -10.03 -6.68 -33.74
C PHE A 213 -11.07 -6.89 -34.83
N PRO A 214 -10.77 -7.67 -35.89
CA PRO A 214 -11.72 -7.94 -36.95
C PRO A 214 -13.00 -8.59 -36.44
N LYS A 215 -14.16 -8.15 -36.97
CA LYS A 215 -15.48 -8.70 -36.63
C LYS A 215 -15.59 -10.20 -36.83
N PHE A 216 -14.73 -10.77 -37.69
CA PHE A 216 -14.62 -12.19 -37.94
C PHE A 216 -14.46 -13.03 -36.65
N PHE A 217 -13.64 -12.59 -35.70
CA PHE A 217 -13.42 -13.31 -34.44
C PHE A 217 -14.62 -13.31 -33.50
N HIS A 218 -15.53 -12.35 -33.65
CA HIS A 218 -16.77 -12.26 -32.85
C HIS A 218 -17.87 -13.17 -33.43
N ASN A 219 -17.70 -13.67 -34.66
CA ASN A 219 -18.73 -14.47 -35.32
C ASN A 219 -18.86 -15.85 -34.64
N PRO A 220 -20.06 -16.24 -34.15
CA PRO A 220 -20.27 -17.54 -33.56
C PRO A 220 -20.04 -18.70 -34.55
N LEU A 221 -20.26 -18.47 -35.86
CA LEU A 221 -20.02 -19.48 -36.89
C LEU A 221 -18.54 -19.91 -36.93
N LEU A 222 -17.60 -19.03 -36.70
CA LEU A 222 -16.18 -19.38 -36.60
C LEU A 222 -15.94 -20.42 -35.51
N ARG A 223 -16.62 -20.28 -34.38
CA ARG A 223 -16.51 -21.25 -33.28
C ARG A 223 -16.97 -22.63 -33.66
N TYR A 224 -18.14 -22.70 -34.27
CA TYR A 224 -18.67 -23.99 -34.71
C TYR A 224 -17.83 -24.61 -35.82
N PHE A 225 -17.33 -23.78 -36.76
CA PHE A 225 -16.37 -24.21 -37.77
C PHE A 225 -15.10 -24.81 -37.12
N CYS A 226 -14.44 -24.12 -36.20
CA CYS A 226 -13.25 -24.63 -35.53
C CYS A 226 -13.51 -25.95 -34.78
N TYR A 227 -14.65 -26.11 -34.13
CA TYR A 227 -15.01 -27.39 -33.48
C TYR A 227 -15.28 -28.50 -34.45
N ALA A 228 -16.00 -28.25 -35.54
CA ALA A 228 -16.28 -29.25 -36.57
C ALA A 228 -15.00 -29.67 -37.28
N ASP A 229 -14.12 -28.71 -37.59
CA ASP A 229 -12.83 -28.95 -38.22
C ASP A 229 -11.92 -29.83 -37.34
N LEU A 230 -11.76 -29.47 -36.07
CA LEU A 230 -10.95 -30.26 -35.11
C LEU A 230 -11.54 -31.66 -34.90
N LEU A 231 -12.87 -31.79 -34.82
CA LEU A 231 -13.52 -33.11 -34.74
C LEU A 231 -13.20 -33.96 -35.97
N GLY A 232 -13.36 -33.39 -37.20
CA GLY A 232 -13.02 -34.04 -38.45
C GLY A 232 -11.54 -34.46 -38.50
N PHE A 233 -10.66 -33.58 -38.08
CA PHE A 233 -9.23 -33.85 -38.00
C PHE A 233 -8.90 -35.05 -37.09
N TYR A 234 -9.44 -35.09 -35.86
CA TYR A 234 -9.21 -36.21 -34.96
C TYR A 234 -9.86 -37.52 -35.45
N VAL A 235 -11.03 -37.44 -36.05
CA VAL A 235 -11.66 -38.60 -36.73
C VAL A 235 -10.78 -39.11 -37.86
N SER A 236 -10.18 -38.24 -38.67
CA SER A 236 -9.27 -38.61 -39.74
C SER A 236 -8.04 -39.39 -39.25
N ILE A 237 -7.48 -38.99 -38.07
CA ILE A 237 -6.39 -39.73 -37.43
C ILE A 237 -6.82 -41.16 -37.09
N VAL A 238 -7.97 -41.31 -36.43
CA VAL A 238 -8.48 -42.63 -36.02
C VAL A 238 -8.73 -43.52 -37.27
N LEU A 239 -9.38 -42.98 -38.29
CA LEU A 239 -9.66 -43.74 -39.51
C LEU A 239 -8.39 -44.13 -40.29
N SER A 240 -7.38 -43.27 -40.30
CA SER A 240 -6.08 -43.59 -40.91
C SER A 240 -5.33 -44.69 -40.16
N VAL A 241 -5.36 -44.66 -38.81
CA VAL A 241 -4.77 -45.72 -37.96
C VAL A 241 -5.50 -47.06 -38.18
N MET A 242 -6.83 -47.01 -38.38
CA MET A 242 -7.64 -48.21 -38.67
C MET A 242 -7.50 -48.71 -40.12
N GLY A 243 -6.75 -48.02 -40.98
CA GLY A 243 -6.61 -48.36 -42.39
C GLY A 243 -7.83 -48.05 -43.25
N LEU A 244 -8.81 -47.30 -42.74
CA LEU A 244 -10.05 -46.91 -43.39
C LEU A 244 -9.94 -45.59 -44.17
N ALA A 245 -8.85 -44.86 -44.01
CA ALA A 245 -8.57 -43.62 -44.72
C ALA A 245 -7.08 -43.56 -45.14
N PRO A 246 -6.69 -42.74 -46.13
CA PRO A 246 -5.31 -42.55 -46.53
C PRO A 246 -4.42 -42.11 -45.38
N SER A 247 -3.25 -42.76 -45.20
CA SER A 247 -2.32 -42.48 -44.09
C SER A 247 -1.79 -41.02 -44.05
N LEU A 248 -1.74 -40.34 -45.19
CA LEU A 248 -1.30 -38.93 -45.30
C LEU A 248 -2.42 -37.91 -45.06
N LEU A 249 -3.69 -38.35 -44.96
CA LEU A 249 -4.83 -37.42 -44.76
C LEU A 249 -4.70 -36.58 -43.48
N PRO A 250 -4.37 -37.13 -42.30
CA PRO A 250 -4.19 -36.33 -41.08
C PRO A 250 -3.03 -35.32 -41.20
N LEU A 251 -1.95 -35.71 -41.92
CA LEU A 251 -0.81 -34.83 -42.12
C LEU A 251 -1.21 -33.56 -42.90
N TRP A 252 -1.87 -33.72 -44.04
CA TRP A 252 -2.35 -32.61 -44.87
C TRP A 252 -3.39 -31.76 -44.14
N TRP A 253 -4.26 -32.39 -43.36
CA TRP A 253 -5.25 -31.66 -42.56
C TRP A 253 -4.58 -30.86 -41.47
N GLY A 254 -3.59 -31.42 -40.75
CA GLY A 254 -2.79 -30.69 -39.75
C GLY A 254 -2.03 -29.48 -40.32
N ILE A 255 -1.48 -29.64 -41.56
CA ILE A 255 -0.85 -28.50 -42.27
C ILE A 255 -1.89 -27.43 -42.62
N PHE A 256 -3.09 -27.83 -43.08
CA PHE A 256 -4.19 -26.90 -43.33
C PHE A 256 -4.58 -26.14 -42.05
N ASN A 257 -4.75 -26.82 -40.92
CA ASN A 257 -5.06 -26.23 -39.64
C ASN A 257 -4.00 -25.24 -39.20
N PHE A 258 -2.72 -25.60 -39.34
CA PHE A 258 -1.62 -24.68 -39.07
C PHE A 258 -1.71 -23.43 -39.93
N MET A 259 -1.81 -23.58 -41.25
CA MET A 259 -1.89 -22.45 -42.19
C MET A 259 -3.09 -21.54 -41.89
N PHE A 260 -4.26 -22.14 -41.67
CA PHE A 260 -5.49 -21.41 -41.37
C PHE A 260 -5.38 -20.62 -40.08
N SER A 261 -4.94 -21.27 -38.99
CA SER A 261 -4.79 -20.62 -37.68
C SER A 261 -3.71 -19.55 -37.69
N PHE A 262 -2.59 -19.84 -38.36
CA PHE A 262 -1.47 -18.89 -38.46
C PHE A 262 -1.85 -17.65 -39.29
N LEU A 263 -2.41 -17.81 -40.46
CA LEU A 263 -2.78 -16.69 -41.34
C LEU A 263 -3.89 -15.82 -40.71
N CYS A 264 -4.88 -16.43 -40.08
CA CYS A 264 -5.99 -15.70 -39.49
C CYS A 264 -5.68 -15.15 -38.09
N GLY A 265 -4.96 -15.91 -37.26
CA GLY A 265 -4.83 -15.63 -35.82
C GLY A 265 -3.50 -15.02 -35.39
N HIS A 266 -2.38 -15.39 -36.02
CA HIS A 266 -1.03 -15.11 -35.54
C HIS A 266 -0.75 -13.63 -35.30
N LYS A 267 -1.09 -12.76 -36.22
CA LYS A 267 -0.88 -11.30 -36.09
C LYS A 267 -1.60 -10.74 -34.87
N HIS A 268 -2.86 -11.13 -34.69
CA HIS A 268 -3.69 -10.62 -33.58
C HIS A 268 -3.28 -11.22 -32.24
N MET A 269 -2.93 -12.51 -32.24
CA MET A 269 -2.40 -13.17 -31.05
C MET A 269 -1.09 -12.54 -30.58
N ARG A 270 -0.19 -12.19 -31.53
CA ARG A 270 1.07 -11.51 -31.19
C ARG A 270 0.81 -10.16 -30.52
N VAL A 271 -0.14 -9.36 -31.01
CA VAL A 271 -0.54 -8.10 -30.36
C VAL A 271 -1.02 -8.35 -28.93
N ILE A 272 -1.90 -9.34 -28.72
CA ILE A 272 -2.36 -9.72 -27.38
C ILE A 272 -1.17 -10.13 -26.50
N SER A 273 -0.29 -10.98 -27.02
CA SER A 273 0.90 -11.44 -26.29
C SER A 273 1.80 -10.29 -25.86
N GLU A 274 2.07 -9.32 -26.74
CA GLU A 274 2.93 -8.16 -26.44
C GLU A 274 2.31 -7.22 -25.38
N LEU A 275 0.97 -7.09 -25.36
CA LEU A 275 0.24 -6.28 -24.40
C LEU A 275 0.19 -6.92 -23.02
N ILE A 276 -0.09 -8.23 -22.97
CA ILE A 276 -0.41 -8.92 -21.71
C ILE A 276 0.83 -9.58 -21.10
N ALA A 277 1.85 -9.96 -21.88
CA ALA A 277 3.05 -10.60 -21.35
C ALA A 277 3.77 -9.75 -20.29
N LYS A 278 3.70 -8.42 -20.42
CA LYS A 278 4.28 -7.48 -19.48
C LYS A 278 3.62 -7.50 -18.10
N VAL A 279 2.37 -7.93 -18.02
CA VAL A 279 1.56 -7.93 -16.79
C VAL A 279 1.26 -9.33 -16.25
N HIS A 280 1.87 -10.38 -16.80
CA HIS A 280 1.62 -11.75 -16.37
C HIS A 280 1.85 -11.98 -14.89
N THR A 281 3.01 -11.54 -14.37
CA THR A 281 3.34 -11.65 -12.94
C THR A 281 2.39 -10.83 -12.07
N GLN A 282 1.94 -9.70 -12.57
CA GLN A 282 1.02 -8.80 -11.90
C GLN A 282 -0.39 -9.41 -11.79
N VAL A 283 -0.86 -10.05 -12.87
CA VAL A 283 -2.16 -10.75 -12.91
C VAL A 283 -2.18 -11.91 -11.90
N ASP A 284 -1.11 -12.71 -11.83
CA ASP A 284 -0.96 -13.78 -10.83
C ASP A 284 -0.93 -13.20 -9.40
N GLY A 285 -0.27 -12.05 -9.20
CA GLY A 285 -0.28 -11.32 -7.93
C GLY A 285 -1.70 -10.96 -7.47
N TYR A 286 -2.47 -10.29 -8.34
CA TYR A 286 -3.86 -9.93 -8.04
C TYR A 286 -4.75 -11.15 -7.80
N LEU A 287 -4.59 -12.22 -8.58
CA LEU A 287 -5.35 -13.46 -8.40
C LEU A 287 -5.11 -14.09 -7.03
N ARG A 288 -3.86 -14.10 -6.56
CA ARG A 288 -3.54 -14.60 -5.21
C ARG A 288 -4.20 -13.75 -4.13
N VAL A 289 -4.18 -12.43 -4.28
CA VAL A 289 -4.88 -11.50 -3.36
C VAL A 289 -6.37 -11.78 -3.34
N LEU A 290 -7.01 -11.89 -4.51
CA LEU A 290 -8.43 -12.18 -4.63
C LEU A 290 -8.82 -13.50 -3.97
N LYS A 291 -8.03 -14.56 -4.16
CA LYS A 291 -8.25 -15.87 -3.53
C LYS A 291 -8.17 -15.77 -2.01
N LEU A 292 -7.23 -15.03 -1.48
CA LEU A 292 -7.09 -14.82 -0.03
C LEU A 292 -8.28 -14.02 0.53
N VAL A 293 -8.66 -12.92 -0.12
CA VAL A 293 -9.80 -12.08 0.29
C VAL A 293 -11.11 -12.88 0.24
N ASN A 294 -11.34 -13.64 -0.83
CA ASN A 294 -12.57 -14.44 -0.98
C ASN A 294 -12.68 -15.58 0.05
N LYS A 295 -11.55 -16.17 0.43
CA LYS A 295 -11.48 -17.21 1.46
C LYS A 295 -11.76 -16.66 2.86
N THR A 296 -11.48 -15.38 3.11
CA THR A 296 -11.58 -14.75 4.42
C THR A 296 -12.99 -14.20 4.65
N GLU A 297 -13.55 -14.41 5.85
CA GLU A 297 -14.82 -13.81 6.26
C GLU A 297 -14.56 -12.54 7.05
N PHE A 298 -15.18 -11.44 6.64
CA PHE A 298 -15.12 -10.14 7.29
C PHE A 298 -16.45 -9.79 7.95
N LYS A 299 -16.37 -9.09 9.08
CA LYS A 299 -17.55 -8.68 9.88
C LYS A 299 -17.91 -7.22 9.68
N SER A 300 -16.92 -6.34 9.46
CA SER A 300 -17.14 -4.90 9.27
C SER A 300 -17.84 -4.62 7.94
N ALA A 301 -18.73 -3.64 7.95
CA ALA A 301 -19.54 -3.28 6.78
C ALA A 301 -18.67 -2.80 5.59
N GLU A 302 -17.59 -2.06 5.85
CA GLU A 302 -16.68 -1.57 4.80
C GLU A 302 -15.96 -2.72 4.10
N LEU A 303 -15.37 -3.67 4.86
CA LEU A 303 -14.67 -4.83 4.29
C LEU A 303 -15.63 -5.76 3.54
N GLN A 304 -16.85 -5.96 4.05
CA GLN A 304 -17.88 -6.73 3.35
C GLN A 304 -18.30 -6.05 2.05
N ALA A 305 -18.50 -4.74 2.06
CA ALA A 305 -18.82 -3.98 0.84
C ALA A 305 -17.72 -4.05 -0.19
N LEU A 306 -16.44 -3.95 0.21
CA LEU A 306 -15.29 -4.14 -0.69
C LEU A 306 -15.25 -5.55 -1.26
N LYS A 307 -15.44 -6.58 -0.43
CA LYS A 307 -15.52 -7.97 -0.91
C LYS A 307 -16.67 -8.19 -1.90
N GLN A 308 -17.82 -7.56 -1.70
CA GLN A 308 -18.94 -7.61 -2.65
C GLN A 308 -18.61 -6.91 -3.97
N LYS A 309 -17.93 -5.75 -3.94
CA LYS A 309 -17.46 -5.08 -5.17
C LYS A 309 -16.49 -5.95 -5.97
N LEU A 310 -15.68 -6.77 -5.32
CA LEU A 310 -14.76 -7.72 -5.94
C LEU A 310 -15.46 -8.99 -6.49
N ALA A 311 -16.78 -9.12 -6.37
CA ALA A 311 -17.50 -10.27 -6.90
C ALA A 311 -17.30 -10.43 -8.43
N GLY A 312 -16.87 -11.62 -8.86
CA GLY A 312 -16.52 -11.94 -10.24
C GLY A 312 -15.10 -11.55 -10.67
N ALA A 313 -14.34 -10.84 -9.84
CA ALA A 313 -12.96 -10.49 -10.15
C ALA A 313 -12.06 -11.73 -10.22
N GLU A 314 -12.19 -12.66 -9.26
CA GLU A 314 -11.41 -13.92 -9.25
C GLU A 314 -11.61 -14.69 -10.54
N GLU A 315 -12.86 -14.91 -10.98
CA GLU A 315 -13.17 -15.59 -12.22
C GLU A 315 -12.57 -14.89 -13.44
N SER A 316 -12.64 -13.56 -13.49
CA SER A 316 -12.07 -12.76 -14.57
C SER A 316 -10.54 -12.92 -14.65
N PHE A 317 -9.84 -12.79 -13.52
CA PHE A 317 -8.38 -12.92 -13.48
C PHE A 317 -7.93 -14.38 -13.73
N GLU A 318 -8.69 -15.39 -13.29
CA GLU A 318 -8.42 -16.79 -13.63
C GLU A 318 -8.53 -17.06 -15.13
N GLN A 319 -9.56 -16.49 -15.79
CA GLN A 319 -9.69 -16.60 -17.25
C GLN A 319 -8.53 -15.91 -17.97
N LEU A 320 -8.09 -14.75 -17.48
CA LEU A 320 -6.93 -14.04 -18.05
C LEU A 320 -5.65 -14.84 -17.87
N GLU A 321 -5.42 -15.41 -16.67
CA GLU A 321 -4.27 -16.29 -16.40
C GLU A 321 -4.25 -17.51 -17.33
N LEU A 322 -5.40 -18.16 -17.56
CA LEU A 322 -5.52 -19.28 -18.50
C LEU A 322 -5.15 -18.88 -19.94
N ILE A 323 -5.50 -17.67 -20.36
CA ILE A 323 -5.11 -17.13 -21.68
C ILE A 323 -3.59 -16.96 -21.73
N LEU A 324 -2.98 -16.37 -20.69
CA LEU A 324 -1.52 -16.18 -20.56
C LEU A 324 -0.77 -17.51 -20.60
N GLN A 325 -1.22 -18.52 -19.86
CA GLN A 325 -0.63 -19.86 -19.88
C GLN A 325 -0.68 -20.50 -21.27
N LYS A 326 -1.76 -20.28 -22.04
CA LYS A 326 -1.84 -20.76 -23.42
C LYS A 326 -0.86 -20.05 -24.35
N ILE A 327 -0.63 -18.76 -24.12
CA ILE A 327 0.38 -17.97 -24.84
C ILE A 327 1.78 -18.51 -24.53
N ASP A 328 2.11 -18.74 -23.27
CA ASP A 328 3.41 -19.24 -22.85
C ASP A 328 3.71 -20.63 -23.38
N ASN A 329 2.73 -21.53 -23.38
CA ASN A 329 2.88 -22.91 -23.90
C ASN A 329 3.26 -22.95 -25.39
N ARG A 330 2.94 -21.90 -26.15
CA ARG A 330 3.30 -21.80 -27.57
C ARG A 330 4.53 -20.91 -27.84
N SER A 331 5.32 -20.59 -26.84
CA SER A 331 6.41 -19.60 -26.91
C SER A 331 7.57 -19.97 -27.86
N ASN A 332 7.67 -21.23 -28.31
CA ASN A 332 8.68 -21.69 -29.25
C ASN A 332 8.08 -22.09 -30.60
N GLU A 333 8.92 -22.13 -31.67
CA GLU A 333 8.49 -22.43 -33.05
C GLU A 333 7.79 -23.80 -33.19
N VAL A 334 8.30 -24.81 -32.46
CA VAL A 334 7.68 -26.13 -32.43
C VAL A 334 6.29 -26.09 -31.80
N GLY A 335 6.16 -25.35 -30.69
CA GLY A 335 4.87 -25.13 -30.04
C GLY A 335 3.87 -24.39 -30.96
N VAL A 336 4.33 -23.36 -31.68
CA VAL A 336 3.51 -22.68 -32.70
C VAL A 336 2.97 -23.66 -33.73
N PHE A 337 3.83 -24.52 -34.29
CA PHE A 337 3.40 -25.49 -35.29
C PHE A 337 2.44 -26.54 -34.71
N VAL A 338 2.83 -27.20 -33.63
CA VAL A 338 2.07 -28.30 -33.00
C VAL A 338 0.70 -27.79 -32.51
N PHE A 339 0.67 -26.73 -31.68
CA PHE A 339 -0.60 -26.27 -31.10
C PHE A 339 -1.55 -25.65 -32.14
N ASN A 340 -1.06 -25.07 -33.25
CA ASN A 340 -1.93 -24.61 -34.31
C ASN A 340 -2.44 -25.76 -35.18
N SER A 341 -1.62 -26.79 -35.44
CA SER A 341 -2.05 -27.97 -36.22
C SER A 341 -3.12 -28.79 -35.49
N PHE A 342 -2.99 -28.95 -34.15
CA PHE A 342 -3.83 -29.82 -33.34
C PHE A 342 -4.98 -29.13 -32.61
N ALA A 343 -4.91 -27.78 -32.39
CA ALA A 343 -5.86 -27.09 -31.55
C ALA A 343 -6.29 -25.70 -32.05
N LEU A 344 -5.82 -25.24 -33.23
CA LEU A 344 -6.10 -23.89 -33.78
C LEU A 344 -5.84 -22.81 -32.71
N ILE A 345 -4.70 -22.90 -32.01
CA ILE A 345 -4.48 -22.20 -30.73
C ILE A 345 -4.50 -20.69 -30.90
N ASP A 346 -3.97 -20.12 -31.98
CA ASP A 346 -3.93 -18.66 -32.19
C ASP A 346 -5.34 -18.07 -32.32
N ILE A 347 -6.22 -18.71 -33.09
CA ILE A 347 -7.62 -18.30 -33.20
C ILE A 347 -8.33 -18.47 -31.86
N THR A 348 -8.05 -19.56 -31.15
CA THR A 348 -8.65 -19.85 -29.83
C THR A 348 -8.28 -18.81 -28.80
N ILE A 349 -6.98 -18.41 -28.69
CA ILE A 349 -6.51 -17.37 -27.79
C ILE A 349 -7.18 -16.04 -28.08
N VAL A 350 -7.19 -15.59 -29.36
CA VAL A 350 -7.82 -14.32 -29.74
C VAL A 350 -9.29 -14.30 -29.34
N ARG A 351 -10.02 -15.38 -29.58
CA ARG A 351 -11.46 -15.46 -29.24
C ARG A 351 -11.71 -15.49 -27.73
N LEU A 352 -10.91 -16.22 -26.96
CA LEU A 352 -11.02 -16.25 -25.50
C LEU A 352 -10.76 -14.86 -24.93
N PHE A 353 -9.73 -14.19 -25.45
CA PHE A 353 -9.38 -12.84 -25.02
C PHE A 353 -10.50 -11.82 -25.33
N LEU A 354 -11.05 -11.82 -26.54
CA LEU A 354 -12.15 -10.93 -26.91
C LEU A 354 -13.42 -11.20 -26.11
N ARG A 355 -13.69 -12.46 -25.76
CA ARG A 355 -14.80 -12.80 -24.86
C ARG A 355 -14.57 -12.27 -23.46
N TRP A 356 -13.37 -12.45 -22.91
CA TRP A 356 -12.98 -11.92 -21.62
C TRP A 356 -13.11 -10.39 -21.60
N GLN A 357 -12.54 -9.70 -22.59
CA GLN A 357 -12.62 -8.26 -22.74
C GLN A 357 -14.09 -7.80 -22.72
N HIS A 358 -14.93 -8.33 -23.58
CA HIS A 358 -16.33 -7.94 -23.66
C HIS A 358 -17.12 -8.16 -22.36
N THR A 359 -16.77 -9.19 -21.60
CA THR A 359 -17.48 -9.54 -20.37
C THR A 359 -17.07 -8.70 -19.18
N TYR A 360 -15.78 -8.36 -19.06
CA TYR A 360 -15.22 -7.84 -17.80
C TYR A 360 -14.63 -6.43 -17.90
N GLU A 361 -14.43 -5.90 -19.11
CA GLU A 361 -13.76 -4.64 -19.39
C GLU A 361 -14.23 -3.48 -18.48
N GLN A 362 -15.55 -3.27 -18.37
CA GLN A 362 -16.13 -2.15 -17.64
C GLN A 362 -15.92 -2.23 -16.12
N ARG A 363 -15.72 -3.43 -15.58
CA ARG A 363 -15.59 -3.66 -14.13
C ARG A 363 -14.15 -3.72 -13.64
N THR A 364 -13.19 -3.92 -14.54
CA THR A 364 -11.80 -4.20 -14.16
C THR A 364 -11.16 -3.05 -13.40
N ASN A 365 -11.43 -1.80 -13.79
CA ASN A 365 -10.94 -0.62 -13.07
C ASN A 365 -11.54 -0.53 -11.66
N GLU A 366 -12.85 -0.77 -11.51
CA GLU A 366 -13.50 -0.78 -10.19
C GLU A 366 -12.92 -1.86 -9.26
N TRP A 367 -12.57 -3.03 -9.81
CA TRP A 367 -11.92 -4.09 -9.05
C TRP A 367 -10.51 -3.70 -8.60
N ILE A 368 -9.72 -3.10 -9.48
CA ILE A 368 -8.37 -2.63 -9.15
C ILE A 368 -8.44 -1.54 -8.08
N ASP A 369 -9.33 -0.55 -8.21
CA ASP A 369 -9.52 0.50 -7.21
C ASP A 369 -9.96 -0.07 -5.85
N SER A 370 -10.85 -1.07 -5.86
CA SER A 370 -11.29 -1.75 -4.65
C SER A 370 -10.16 -2.55 -3.98
N LEU A 371 -9.30 -3.20 -4.77
CA LEU A 371 -8.10 -3.90 -4.28
C LEU A 371 -7.06 -2.93 -3.72
N ASN A 372 -6.85 -1.77 -4.37
CA ASN A 372 -5.94 -0.74 -3.88
C ASN A 372 -6.40 -0.19 -2.52
N LEU A 373 -7.70 0.07 -2.36
CA LEU A 373 -8.25 0.50 -1.08
C LEU A 373 -8.11 -0.61 -0.02
N PHE A 374 -8.36 -1.86 -0.41
CA PHE A 374 -8.22 -3.00 0.49
C PHE A 374 -6.76 -3.16 0.97
N ASP A 375 -5.78 -3.02 0.08
CA ASP A 375 -4.35 -3.05 0.38
C ASP A 375 -3.94 -1.92 1.35
N ALA A 376 -4.45 -0.71 1.15
CA ALA A 376 -4.27 0.40 2.08
C ALA A 376 -4.87 0.10 3.47
N LEU A 377 -6.09 -0.50 3.53
CA LEU A 377 -6.71 -0.88 4.80
C LEU A 377 -5.93 -1.98 5.53
N VAL A 378 -5.33 -2.93 4.81
CA VAL A 378 -4.43 -3.94 5.39
C VAL A 378 -3.23 -3.28 6.06
N SER A 379 -2.62 -2.27 5.41
CA SER A 379 -1.53 -1.49 6.01
C SER A 379 -1.98 -0.75 7.27
N MET A 380 -3.16 -0.13 7.26
CA MET A 380 -3.75 0.52 8.43
C MET A 380 -4.04 -0.48 9.55
N GLY A 381 -4.55 -1.67 9.22
CA GLY A 381 -4.76 -2.76 10.18
C GLY A 381 -3.47 -3.28 10.81
N ASN A 382 -2.39 -3.40 10.00
CA ASN A 382 -1.08 -3.76 10.52
C ASN A 382 -0.51 -2.69 11.46
N PHE A 383 -0.69 -1.40 11.15
CA PHE A 383 -0.34 -0.32 12.05
C PHE A 383 -1.11 -0.42 13.38
N ARG A 384 -2.42 -0.71 13.34
CA ARG A 384 -3.23 -0.95 14.54
C ARG A 384 -2.72 -2.13 15.38
N LEU A 385 -2.27 -3.23 14.73
CA LEU A 385 -1.70 -4.40 15.42
C LEU A 385 -0.39 -4.05 16.14
N ASN A 386 0.48 -3.28 15.50
CA ASN A 386 1.79 -2.97 16.03
C ASN A 386 1.76 -1.90 17.13
N GLU A 387 0.73 -1.03 17.16
CA GLU A 387 0.61 0.11 18.09
C GLU A 387 -0.47 -0.18 19.16
N ASP A 388 -0.18 -1.12 20.06
CA ASP A 388 -1.09 -1.62 21.09
C ASP A 388 -1.49 -0.57 22.14
N ARG A 389 -0.63 0.43 22.40
CA ARG A 389 -0.87 1.52 23.34
C ARG A 389 -1.80 2.61 22.79
N ALA A 390 -2.01 2.63 21.48
CA ALA A 390 -2.86 3.61 20.85
C ALA A 390 -4.34 3.23 21.01
N VAL A 391 -5.19 4.23 21.24
CA VAL A 391 -6.63 4.05 21.49
C VAL A 391 -7.47 4.57 20.31
N GLN A 392 -8.72 4.17 20.22
CA GLN A 392 -9.63 4.74 19.24
C GLN A 392 -10.09 6.12 19.68
N ALA A 393 -10.13 7.09 18.75
CA ALA A 393 -10.68 8.42 19.01
C ALA A 393 -12.21 8.41 19.06
N GLU A 394 -12.79 9.31 19.84
CA GLU A 394 -14.22 9.64 19.81
C GLU A 394 -14.46 10.71 18.74
N ILE A 395 -15.25 10.39 17.71
CA ILE A 395 -15.57 11.33 16.64
C ILE A 395 -16.86 12.07 16.98
N SER A 396 -16.74 13.38 17.24
CA SER A 396 -17.86 14.29 17.52
C SER A 396 -18.59 14.68 16.23
N GLU A 397 -19.92 14.77 16.30
CA GLU A 397 -20.77 15.19 15.17
C GLU A 397 -20.93 16.71 15.09
N GLU A 398 -20.46 17.45 16.10
CA GLU A 398 -20.62 18.90 16.18
C GLU A 398 -19.93 19.62 15.01
N ASN A 399 -20.63 20.58 14.40
CA ASN A 399 -20.09 21.43 13.32
C ASN A 399 -19.33 22.64 13.88
N LYS A 400 -18.35 22.35 14.74
CA LYS A 400 -17.41 23.31 15.34
C LYS A 400 -16.10 22.59 15.63
N VAL A 401 -15.04 23.30 15.94
CA VAL A 401 -13.79 22.70 16.39
C VAL A 401 -13.97 22.13 17.80
N VAL A 402 -13.86 20.82 17.93
CA VAL A 402 -13.76 20.10 19.20
C VAL A 402 -12.46 19.31 19.18
N TYR A 403 -11.61 19.53 20.17
CA TYR A 403 -10.38 18.75 20.36
C TYR A 403 -10.09 18.62 21.86
N GLU A 404 -10.45 17.49 22.45
CA GLU A 404 -10.26 17.21 23.87
C GLU A 404 -9.32 16.01 24.02
N ALA A 405 -8.11 16.25 24.49
CA ALA A 405 -7.08 15.23 24.62
C ALA A 405 -6.62 15.05 26.07
N LYS A 406 -6.50 13.80 26.50
CA LYS A 406 -5.84 13.41 27.76
C LYS A 406 -4.62 12.58 27.46
N ASN A 407 -3.50 12.93 28.07
CA ASN A 407 -2.21 12.27 27.89
C ASN A 407 -1.82 12.10 26.41
N LEU A 408 -2.02 13.16 25.60
CA LEU A 408 -1.64 13.19 24.18
C LEU A 408 -0.12 13.21 24.05
N TYR A 409 0.42 12.38 23.17
CA TYR A 409 1.86 12.35 22.89
C TYR A 409 2.16 12.10 21.40
N HIS A 410 3.41 12.37 21.02
CA HIS A 410 3.86 12.19 19.64
C HIS A 410 4.21 10.73 19.36
N PRO A 411 3.64 10.07 18.32
CA PRO A 411 3.84 8.66 18.05
C PRO A 411 5.30 8.25 17.83
N PHE A 412 6.13 9.17 17.30
CA PHE A 412 7.52 8.85 16.92
C PHE A 412 8.51 8.89 18.08
N LEU A 413 8.11 9.33 19.28
CA LEU A 413 8.97 9.42 20.45
C LEU A 413 8.95 8.17 21.34
N SER A 414 8.06 7.24 21.08
CA SER A 414 7.94 5.96 21.81
C SER A 414 7.90 6.18 23.34
N GLU A 415 8.74 5.49 24.11
CA GLU A 415 8.80 5.57 25.56
C GLU A 415 9.35 6.91 26.12
N LYS A 416 10.01 7.70 25.26
CA LYS A 416 10.53 9.03 25.62
C LYS A 416 9.48 10.14 25.49
N ALA A 417 8.30 9.81 24.99
CA ALA A 417 7.23 10.78 24.80
C ALA A 417 6.70 11.26 26.15
N VAL A 418 6.66 12.59 26.34
CA VAL A 418 5.98 13.20 27.47
C VAL A 418 4.57 13.56 27.04
N ALA A 419 3.60 12.92 27.70
CA ALA A 419 2.19 13.10 27.40
C ALA A 419 1.64 14.41 27.99
N ASN A 420 0.69 15.06 27.31
CA ASN A 420 0.10 16.32 27.74
C ASN A 420 -1.42 16.30 27.60
N ASP A 421 -2.12 16.90 28.54
CA ASP A 421 -3.55 17.19 28.44
C ASP A 421 -3.74 18.52 27.72
N PHE A 422 -4.65 18.56 26.76
CA PHE A 422 -4.96 19.79 26.06
C PHE A 422 -6.37 19.78 25.49
N THR A 423 -7.07 20.91 25.67
CA THR A 423 -8.42 21.11 25.13
C THR A 423 -8.45 22.36 24.27
N ILE A 424 -9.03 22.23 23.08
CA ILE A 424 -9.23 23.32 22.13
C ILE A 424 -10.73 23.52 21.98
N HIS A 425 -11.20 24.73 22.27
CA HIS A 425 -12.58 25.12 22.03
C HIS A 425 -12.70 25.96 20.75
N ASP A 426 -13.88 25.94 20.18
CA ASP A 426 -14.19 26.61 18.94
C ASP A 426 -14.00 28.13 19.04
N HIS A 427 -13.44 28.76 18.01
CA HIS A 427 -13.14 30.18 17.94
C HIS A 427 -12.17 30.70 19.01
N GLU A 428 -11.41 29.84 19.69
CA GLU A 428 -10.37 30.22 20.62
C GLU A 428 -8.98 30.10 20.00
N TYR A 429 -8.04 30.90 20.53
CA TYR A 429 -6.66 30.96 20.09
C TYR A 429 -5.71 30.69 21.26
N TYR A 430 -4.79 29.76 21.08
CA TYR A 430 -3.87 29.29 22.11
C TYR A 430 -2.45 29.71 21.74
N ILE A 431 -1.90 30.69 22.47
CA ILE A 431 -0.54 31.20 22.28
C ILE A 431 0.39 30.38 23.16
N VAL A 432 1.27 29.61 22.55
CA VAL A 432 2.18 28.69 23.22
C VAL A 432 3.59 29.30 23.23
N THR A 433 4.02 29.79 24.37
CA THR A 433 5.37 30.37 24.59
C THR A 433 6.34 29.35 25.14
N GLY A 434 7.64 29.64 25.07
CA GLY A 434 8.70 28.78 25.64
C GLY A 434 10.03 28.91 24.92
N ALA A 435 11.07 28.47 25.58
CA ALA A 435 12.42 28.46 25.03
C ALA A 435 12.59 27.53 23.84
N ASN A 436 13.69 27.67 23.10
CA ASN A 436 14.07 26.68 22.08
C ASN A 436 14.31 25.33 22.75
N MET A 437 13.98 24.24 22.06
CA MET A 437 14.08 22.85 22.53
C MET A 437 13.12 22.49 23.69
N ALA A 438 12.26 23.39 24.15
CA ALA A 438 11.32 23.10 25.25
C ALA A 438 10.15 22.17 24.86
N GLY A 439 9.99 21.82 23.56
CA GLY A 439 8.99 20.87 23.11
C GLY A 439 7.80 21.45 22.32
N LYS A 440 7.75 22.78 22.08
CA LYS A 440 6.63 23.46 21.40
C LYS A 440 6.28 22.81 20.04
N SER A 441 7.23 22.75 19.12
CA SER A 441 6.98 22.20 17.76
C SER A 441 6.59 20.73 17.77
N THR A 442 7.15 19.94 18.70
CA THR A 442 6.78 18.53 18.90
C THR A 442 5.33 18.40 19.39
N PHE A 443 4.92 19.26 20.31
CA PHE A 443 3.56 19.30 20.81
C PHE A 443 2.56 19.67 19.70
N LEU A 444 2.86 20.73 18.92
CA LEU A 444 2.02 21.13 17.78
C LEU A 444 1.86 20.00 16.76
N ARG A 445 2.95 19.27 16.46
CA ARG A 445 2.88 18.08 15.60
C ARG A 445 2.07 16.96 16.22
N SER A 446 2.12 16.79 17.55
CA SER A 446 1.29 15.78 18.23
C SER A 446 -0.19 16.04 18.03
N LEU A 447 -0.62 17.32 18.07
CA LEU A 447 -2.02 17.69 17.78
C LEU A 447 -2.40 17.31 16.34
N GLY A 448 -1.60 17.72 15.35
CA GLY A 448 -1.89 17.49 13.94
C GLY A 448 -1.86 16.02 13.54
N ILE A 449 -0.85 15.25 13.97
CA ILE A 449 -0.73 13.82 13.66
C ILE A 449 -1.88 13.02 14.26
N ASN A 450 -2.23 13.24 15.53
CA ASN A 450 -3.33 12.52 16.15
C ASN A 450 -4.69 12.87 15.52
N TYR A 451 -4.88 14.13 15.08
CA TYR A 451 -6.04 14.50 14.26
C TYR A 451 -6.07 13.69 12.96
N LEU A 452 -4.95 13.65 12.22
CA LEU A 452 -4.84 12.92 10.97
C LEU A 452 -5.14 11.42 11.14
N LEU A 453 -4.61 10.81 12.21
CA LEU A 453 -4.90 9.42 12.55
C LEU A 453 -6.39 9.22 12.83
N ALA A 454 -7.00 10.05 13.66
CA ALA A 454 -8.43 9.97 13.99
C ALA A 454 -9.32 10.07 12.75
N MET A 455 -9.03 11.02 11.85
CA MET A 455 -9.81 11.23 10.61
C MET A 455 -9.67 10.08 9.61
N ASN A 456 -8.59 9.31 9.70
CA ASN A 456 -8.40 8.09 8.89
C ASN A 456 -8.91 6.80 9.58
N GLY A 457 -9.60 6.93 10.72
CA GLY A 457 -10.09 5.77 11.48
C GLY A 457 -8.99 4.94 12.14
N LEU A 458 -7.80 5.53 12.29
CA LEU A 458 -6.62 4.92 12.88
C LEU A 458 -6.57 5.16 14.39
N PRO A 459 -5.86 4.33 15.15
CA PRO A 459 -5.66 4.56 16.57
C PRO A 459 -4.80 5.82 16.82
N VAL A 460 -5.09 6.53 17.90
CA VAL A 460 -4.45 7.78 18.32
C VAL A 460 -3.60 7.58 19.56
N PHE A 461 -2.57 8.37 19.69
CA PHE A 461 -1.59 8.27 20.78
C PHE A 461 -1.97 9.22 21.92
N ALA A 462 -2.96 8.78 22.69
CA ALA A 462 -3.50 9.46 23.87
C ALA A 462 -4.19 8.42 24.76
N ASP A 463 -4.53 8.77 26.00
CA ASP A 463 -5.44 7.95 26.81
C ASP A 463 -6.90 8.16 26.38
N HIS A 464 -7.23 9.38 25.93
CA HIS A 464 -8.52 9.74 25.37
C HIS A 464 -8.34 10.90 24.38
N LEU A 465 -9.00 10.82 23.22
CA LEU A 465 -9.10 11.91 22.25
C LEU A 465 -10.53 11.97 21.73
N LYS A 466 -11.20 13.11 21.98
CA LYS A 466 -12.46 13.46 21.34
C LYS A 466 -12.22 14.56 20.33
N VAL A 467 -12.64 14.38 19.10
CA VAL A 467 -12.33 15.28 18.00
C VAL A 467 -13.47 15.36 17.00
N SER A 468 -13.74 16.56 16.49
CA SER A 468 -14.72 16.78 15.42
C SER A 468 -14.04 16.84 14.05
N LEU A 469 -14.82 16.81 13.00
CA LEU A 469 -14.36 17.01 11.63
C LEU A 469 -14.16 18.51 11.37
N PHE A 470 -12.95 18.95 11.01
CA PHE A 470 -12.59 20.32 10.63
C PHE A 470 -11.48 20.35 9.57
N HIS A 471 -11.31 21.47 8.91
CA HIS A 471 -10.19 21.70 8.01
C HIS A 471 -8.91 21.99 8.83
N LEU A 472 -7.86 21.21 8.61
CA LEU A 472 -6.56 21.39 9.26
C LEU A 472 -5.61 22.11 8.32
N PHE A 473 -5.03 23.22 8.78
CA PHE A 473 -3.94 23.91 8.11
C PHE A 473 -2.77 24.11 9.08
N THR A 474 -1.54 23.89 8.59
CA THR A 474 -0.34 24.07 9.38
C THR A 474 0.67 24.94 8.67
N SER A 475 1.46 25.71 9.41
CA SER A 475 2.64 26.41 8.92
C SER A 475 3.74 26.34 9.98
N MET A 476 4.60 25.35 9.85
CA MET A 476 5.67 25.09 10.83
C MET A 476 7.04 25.14 10.17
N ARG A 477 7.13 24.74 8.91
CA ARG A 477 8.35 24.76 8.12
C ARG A 477 8.17 25.66 6.92
N THR A 478 9.13 26.52 6.68
CA THR A 478 9.20 27.34 5.45
C THR A 478 10.47 26.92 4.72
N THR A 479 10.34 26.60 3.47
CA THR A 479 11.46 26.35 2.55
C THR A 479 11.58 27.53 1.62
N ASP A 480 12.77 28.13 1.53
CA ASP A 480 13.10 29.04 0.43
C ASP A 480 13.14 28.27 -0.91
N ASP A 481 12.77 28.95 -1.96
CA ASP A 481 12.88 28.40 -3.33
C ASP A 481 13.76 29.32 -4.15
N LEU A 482 15.06 29.10 -4.03
CA LEU A 482 16.08 29.87 -4.74
C LEU A 482 15.97 29.70 -6.26
N THR A 483 15.45 28.58 -6.74
CA THR A 483 15.26 28.32 -8.17
C THR A 483 14.23 29.25 -8.79
N HIS A 484 13.19 29.62 -8.02
CA HIS A 484 12.17 30.57 -8.46
C HIS A 484 12.37 31.99 -7.90
N GLY A 485 13.51 32.27 -7.26
CA GLY A 485 13.80 33.58 -6.68
C GLY A 485 12.92 33.98 -5.50
N ILE A 486 12.32 32.99 -4.81
CA ILE A 486 11.43 33.22 -3.66
C ILE A 486 12.28 33.23 -2.39
N SER A 487 12.39 34.43 -1.76
CA SER A 487 13.03 34.55 -0.46
C SER A 487 12.20 33.88 0.63
N TYR A 488 12.86 33.44 1.71
CA TYR A 488 12.22 32.83 2.87
C TYR A 488 10.98 33.59 3.36
N PHE A 489 11.07 34.91 3.50
CA PHE A 489 9.96 35.76 3.91
C PHE A 489 8.80 35.75 2.92
N ASN A 490 9.09 35.82 1.62
CA ASN A 490 8.05 35.78 0.60
C ASN A 490 7.36 34.38 0.54
N ALA A 491 8.11 33.31 0.73
CA ALA A 491 7.55 31.96 0.82
C ALA A 491 6.55 31.84 2.00
N GLU A 492 6.87 32.46 3.12
CA GLU A 492 6.00 32.49 4.29
C GLU A 492 4.72 33.31 4.04
N LEU A 493 4.82 34.48 3.41
CA LEU A 493 3.65 35.28 2.99
C LEU A 493 2.76 34.52 2.02
N LEU A 494 3.33 33.82 1.05
CA LEU A 494 2.58 32.97 0.13
C LEU A 494 1.87 31.82 0.86
N ARG A 495 2.49 31.24 1.89
CA ARG A 495 1.88 30.21 2.74
C ARG A 495 0.68 30.76 3.50
N LEU A 496 0.81 31.94 4.14
CA LEU A 496 -0.31 32.63 4.81
C LEU A 496 -1.42 33.03 3.82
N LYS A 497 -1.06 33.51 2.62
CA LYS A 497 -2.03 33.80 1.55
C LYS A 497 -2.82 32.54 1.15
N LYS A 498 -2.13 31.40 1.02
CA LYS A 498 -2.78 30.13 0.72
C LYS A 498 -3.74 29.72 1.84
N LEU A 499 -3.33 29.84 3.11
CA LEU A 499 -4.21 29.63 4.26
C LEU A 499 -5.48 30.45 4.12
N LEU A 500 -5.34 31.77 3.96
CA LEU A 500 -6.52 32.66 3.84
C LEU A 500 -7.43 32.29 2.66
N GLY A 501 -6.87 31.84 1.55
CA GLY A 501 -7.62 31.38 0.38
C GLY A 501 -8.31 30.02 0.57
N SER A 502 -7.87 29.20 1.54
CA SER A 502 -8.47 27.91 1.86
C SER A 502 -9.57 27.98 2.92
N LEU A 503 -9.64 29.08 3.67
CA LEU A 503 -10.66 29.26 4.71
C LEU A 503 -12.06 29.42 4.09
N ARG A 504 -13.02 28.72 4.69
CA ARG A 504 -14.43 28.74 4.31
C ARG A 504 -15.27 29.01 5.55
N ASP A 505 -16.25 29.88 5.44
CA ASP A 505 -17.09 30.23 6.58
C ASP A 505 -18.05 29.09 7.01
N ASP A 506 -18.37 28.17 6.07
CA ASP A 506 -19.23 27.01 6.30
C ASP A 506 -18.50 25.80 6.91
N VAL A 507 -17.16 25.85 7.01
CA VAL A 507 -16.33 24.76 7.50
C VAL A 507 -15.46 25.23 8.66
N PRO A 508 -15.59 24.65 9.87
CA PRO A 508 -14.70 24.98 10.97
C PRO A 508 -13.26 24.61 10.62
N SER A 509 -12.32 25.48 10.94
CA SER A 509 -10.90 25.31 10.62
C SER A 509 -10.04 25.38 11.87
N LEU A 510 -9.09 24.46 12.01
CA LEU A 510 -8.01 24.52 13.00
C LEU A 510 -6.70 24.87 12.28
N ILE A 511 -6.06 25.95 12.71
CA ILE A 511 -4.73 26.33 12.26
C ILE A 511 -3.68 26.03 13.32
N ILE A 512 -2.55 25.50 12.90
CA ILE A 512 -1.39 25.24 13.76
C ILE A 512 -0.19 25.97 13.16
N LEU A 513 0.32 26.99 13.88
CA LEU A 513 1.41 27.82 13.39
C LEU A 513 2.59 27.77 14.35
N ASP A 514 3.79 27.52 13.84
CA ASP A 514 5.03 27.57 14.61
C ASP A 514 5.83 28.80 14.18
N GLU A 515 5.61 29.89 14.89
CA GLU A 515 6.03 31.26 14.60
C GLU A 515 5.44 31.84 13.28
N ILE A 516 4.97 33.04 13.35
CA ILE A 516 4.47 33.81 12.22
C ILE A 516 5.52 34.86 11.83
N LEU A 517 5.81 35.00 10.53
CA LEU A 517 6.74 35.99 9.97
C LEU A 517 8.17 35.88 10.51
N LYS A 518 8.78 34.70 10.43
CA LYS A 518 10.16 34.45 10.90
C LYS A 518 11.23 35.27 10.16
N GLY A 519 10.97 35.63 8.91
CA GLY A 519 11.93 36.23 7.98
C GLY A 519 12.04 37.75 8.03
N THR A 520 11.52 38.44 9.08
CA THR A 520 11.56 39.91 9.20
C THR A 520 12.10 40.35 10.57
N ASN A 521 12.22 41.69 10.76
CA ASN A 521 12.65 42.24 12.06
C ASN A 521 11.59 42.06 13.15
N SER A 522 11.98 42.12 14.42
CA SER A 522 11.13 41.78 15.57
C SER A 522 9.88 42.63 15.67
N LEU A 523 9.94 43.92 15.34
CA LEU A 523 8.79 44.83 15.43
C LEU A 523 7.77 44.56 14.34
N ASP A 524 8.23 44.39 13.10
CA ASP A 524 7.34 44.02 11.95
C ASP A 524 6.74 42.63 12.17
N LYS A 525 7.53 41.68 12.72
CA LYS A 525 7.05 40.33 13.07
C LYS A 525 5.90 40.42 14.07
N LEU A 526 6.05 41.18 15.16
CA LEU A 526 5.01 41.33 16.18
C LEU A 526 3.75 41.97 15.58
N ASN A 527 3.91 43.12 14.90
CA ASN A 527 2.78 43.87 14.34
C ASN A 527 2.05 43.06 13.28
N GLY A 528 2.80 42.41 12.38
CA GLY A 528 2.22 41.55 11.34
C GLY A 528 1.51 40.32 11.92
N SER A 529 2.09 39.68 12.94
CA SER A 529 1.47 38.54 13.62
C SER A 529 0.16 38.93 14.31
N ARG A 530 0.15 40.07 15.02
CA ARG A 530 -1.07 40.60 15.65
C ARG A 530 -2.15 40.90 14.61
N LEU A 531 -1.81 41.64 13.55
CA LEU A 531 -2.74 41.96 12.48
C LEU A 531 -3.34 40.70 11.83
N PHE A 532 -2.50 39.71 11.56
CA PHE A 532 -2.94 38.43 10.99
C PHE A 532 -3.90 37.70 11.94
N LEU A 533 -3.55 37.57 13.22
CA LEU A 533 -4.39 36.90 14.22
C LEU A 533 -5.72 37.64 14.45
N GLN A 534 -5.73 38.98 14.47
CA GLN A 534 -6.95 39.77 14.52
C GLN A 534 -7.86 39.51 13.31
N TYR A 535 -7.29 39.49 12.11
CA TYR A 535 -8.03 39.25 10.87
C TYR A 535 -8.69 37.86 10.83
N ILE A 536 -7.94 36.80 11.21
CA ILE A 536 -8.50 35.43 11.18
C ILE A 536 -9.47 35.18 12.34
N ALA A 537 -9.34 35.95 13.43
CA ALA A 537 -10.23 35.86 14.58
C ALA A 537 -11.69 36.28 14.25
N GLU A 538 -11.92 37.01 13.17
CA GLU A 538 -13.27 37.36 12.69
C GLU A 538 -13.90 36.27 11.83
N ARG A 539 -13.18 35.17 11.56
CA ARG A 539 -13.63 34.07 10.71
C ARG A 539 -13.90 32.79 11.51
N ASN A 540 -14.41 31.75 10.84
CA ASN A 540 -14.66 30.44 11.44
C ASN A 540 -13.34 29.64 11.60
N VAL A 541 -12.44 30.16 12.44
CA VAL A 541 -11.09 29.65 12.65
C VAL A 541 -10.77 29.58 14.13
N THR A 542 -10.16 28.47 14.51
CA THR A 542 -9.55 28.22 15.81
C THR A 542 -8.05 28.08 15.63
N GLY A 543 -7.21 28.53 16.56
CA GLY A 543 -5.76 28.56 16.34
C GLY A 543 -4.91 28.08 17.51
N VAL A 544 -3.82 27.36 17.20
CA VAL A 544 -2.74 27.08 18.14
C VAL A 544 -1.43 27.63 17.57
N ILE A 545 -0.84 28.59 18.25
CA ILE A 545 0.28 29.38 17.73
C ILE A 545 1.46 29.27 18.72
N ALA A 546 2.55 28.64 18.31
CA ALA A 546 3.80 28.71 19.05
C ALA A 546 4.57 29.98 18.69
N THR A 547 5.15 30.63 19.66
CA THR A 547 5.97 31.84 19.48
C THR A 547 7.05 31.98 20.55
N HIS A 548 8.14 32.66 20.18
CA HIS A 548 9.13 33.15 21.10
C HIS A 548 8.88 34.62 21.52
N ASP A 549 7.93 35.27 20.88
CA ASP A 549 7.60 36.66 21.15
C ASP A 549 6.58 36.75 22.31
N LEU A 550 7.06 37.14 23.47
CA LEU A 550 6.24 37.26 24.68
C LEU A 550 5.23 38.42 24.61
N GLU A 551 5.46 39.42 23.74
CA GLU A 551 4.52 40.54 23.55
C GLU A 551 3.22 40.07 22.91
N LEU A 552 3.25 38.97 22.11
CA LEU A 552 2.05 38.41 21.51
C LEU A 552 1.08 37.85 22.56
N SER A 553 1.60 37.42 23.73
CA SER A 553 0.79 36.91 24.83
C SER A 553 -0.15 37.96 25.45
N LYS A 554 0.12 39.25 25.25
CA LYS A 554 -0.76 40.33 25.70
C LYS A 554 -2.14 40.32 25.04
N MET A 555 -2.29 39.60 23.93
CA MET A 555 -3.59 39.42 23.29
C MET A 555 -4.62 38.75 24.20
N GLU A 556 -4.22 37.95 25.20
CA GLU A 556 -5.14 37.37 26.20
C GLU A 556 -5.83 38.44 27.03
N GLU A 557 -5.11 39.51 27.39
CA GLU A 557 -5.67 40.64 28.16
C GLU A 557 -6.57 41.53 27.30
N GLU A 558 -6.23 41.67 26.01
CA GLU A 558 -6.97 42.52 25.06
C GLU A 558 -8.26 41.85 24.53
N TYR A 559 -8.25 40.51 24.38
CA TYR A 559 -9.33 39.72 23.86
C TYR A 559 -9.75 38.61 24.82
N VAL A 560 -10.24 39.05 26.00
CA VAL A 560 -10.60 38.18 27.13
C VAL A 560 -11.56 37.05 26.69
N GLY A 561 -11.22 35.83 27.05
CA GLY A 561 -12.01 34.62 26.72
C GLY A 561 -11.84 34.10 25.29
N ARG A 562 -11.02 34.76 24.45
CA ARG A 562 -10.75 34.32 23.09
C ARG A 562 -9.31 33.92 22.85
N PHE A 563 -8.35 34.54 23.54
CA PHE A 563 -6.97 34.18 23.50
C PHE A 563 -6.54 33.61 24.86
N HIS A 564 -5.74 32.56 24.86
CA HIS A 564 -5.30 31.83 26.03
C HIS A 564 -3.80 31.58 25.96
N ASN A 565 -3.08 31.90 27.03
CA ASN A 565 -1.65 31.67 27.09
C ASN A 565 -1.31 30.31 27.69
N TYR A 566 -0.42 29.62 27.03
CA TYR A 566 0.22 28.41 27.52
C TYR A 566 1.74 28.49 27.35
N CYS A 567 2.48 27.70 28.11
CA CYS A 567 3.91 27.70 28.01
C CYS A 567 4.55 26.33 28.29
N PHE A 568 5.74 26.19 27.74
CA PHE A 568 6.69 25.15 28.12
C PHE A 568 7.79 25.78 28.95
N GLU A 569 7.77 25.54 30.27
CA GLU A 569 8.77 26.03 31.18
C GLU A 569 10.03 25.17 31.14
N ILE A 570 11.17 25.81 31.40
CA ILE A 570 12.47 25.16 31.61
C ILE A 570 12.98 25.51 32.98
N GLU A 571 13.66 24.58 33.61
CA GLU A 571 14.34 24.84 34.88
C GLU A 571 15.83 25.06 34.61
N LEU A 572 16.34 26.20 35.10
CA LEU A 572 17.73 26.56 34.99
C LEU A 572 18.41 26.21 36.31
N GLY A 573 19.10 25.07 36.36
CA GLY A 573 19.95 24.62 37.47
C GLY A 573 21.44 24.65 37.11
N GLU A 574 22.19 23.65 37.55
CA GLU A 574 23.53 23.38 37.02
C GLU A 574 23.46 23.03 35.53
N ASP A 575 22.45 22.24 35.16
CA ASP A 575 22.05 21.93 33.78
C ASP A 575 20.62 22.43 33.50
N ILE A 576 20.26 22.56 32.18
CA ILE A 576 18.90 22.87 31.77
C ILE A 576 18.06 21.60 31.81
N THR A 577 16.99 21.62 32.60
CA THR A 577 16.01 20.55 32.63
C THR A 577 14.77 20.93 31.86
N TYR A 578 14.35 20.04 30.92
CA TYR A 578 13.16 20.20 30.08
C TYR A 578 12.06 19.27 30.59
N SER A 579 10.98 19.85 31.13
CA SER A 579 9.82 19.08 31.58
C SER A 579 9.00 18.50 30.43
N TYR A 580 9.03 19.17 29.27
CA TYR A 580 8.17 18.91 28.12
C TYR A 580 6.67 18.89 28.45
N LYS A 581 6.28 19.51 29.56
CA LYS A 581 4.88 19.66 29.97
C LYS A 581 4.37 21.04 29.64
N ILE A 582 3.17 21.07 29.00
CA ILE A 582 2.46 22.31 28.74
C ILE A 582 1.72 22.76 30.00
N THR A 583 1.82 24.06 30.35
CA THR A 583 1.12 24.68 31.48
C THR A 583 0.47 25.98 31.06
N LYS A 584 -0.57 26.42 31.78
CA LYS A 584 -1.19 27.73 31.56
C LYS A 584 -0.25 28.85 31.94
N GLY A 585 -0.21 29.91 31.13
CA GLY A 585 0.57 31.12 31.39
C GLY A 585 1.64 31.38 30.34
N VAL A 586 2.55 32.30 30.61
CA VAL A 586 3.61 32.78 29.71
C VAL A 586 4.98 32.32 30.24
N ALA A 587 5.85 31.84 29.36
CA ALA A 587 7.17 31.37 29.71
C ALA A 587 8.03 32.49 30.34
N ARG A 588 8.70 32.19 31.44
CA ARG A 588 9.53 33.16 32.19
C ARG A 588 11.01 33.06 31.85
N ASN A 589 11.47 31.88 31.51
CA ASN A 589 12.88 31.58 31.31
C ASN A 589 13.26 31.45 29.83
N GLN A 590 14.41 32.03 29.45
CA GLN A 590 15.02 31.90 28.12
C GLN A 590 16.38 31.20 28.27
N ASN A 591 16.65 30.21 27.41
CA ASN A 591 17.84 29.36 27.53
C ASN A 591 19.03 29.75 26.62
N ALA A 592 18.82 30.58 25.59
CA ALA A 592 19.85 30.85 24.59
C ALA A 592 21.14 31.42 25.18
N THR A 593 21.03 32.43 26.07
CA THR A 593 22.18 33.04 26.74
C THR A 593 22.87 32.07 27.70
N PHE A 594 22.11 31.23 28.39
CA PHE A 594 22.63 30.22 29.29
C PHE A 594 23.44 29.16 28.55
N LEU A 595 22.88 28.60 27.47
CA LEU A 595 23.56 27.63 26.59
C LEU A 595 24.84 28.19 25.96
N LEU A 596 24.79 29.45 25.48
CA LEU A 596 25.95 30.11 24.93
C LEU A 596 27.06 30.31 26.00
N LYS A 597 26.70 30.69 27.23
CA LYS A 597 27.65 30.78 28.34
C LYS A 597 28.32 29.44 28.66
N GLY A 598 27.56 28.31 28.57
CA GLY A 598 28.12 26.97 28.71
C GLY A 598 29.16 26.65 27.64
N ILE A 599 28.86 26.97 26.35
CA ILE A 599 29.80 26.78 25.24
C ILE A 599 31.05 27.64 25.39
N LEU A 600 30.89 28.89 25.83
CA LEU A 600 32.02 29.83 26.00
C LEU A 600 32.91 29.54 27.23
N ASN A 601 32.37 28.85 28.23
CA ASN A 601 33.06 28.46 29.46
C ASN A 601 32.95 26.94 29.70
N PRO A 602 33.63 26.08 28.92
CA PRO A 602 33.48 24.61 28.99
C PRO A 602 34.02 24.02 30.33
N ASN A 603 34.75 24.78 31.15
CA ASN A 603 35.24 24.32 32.46
C ASN A 603 34.25 24.54 33.62
N ARG A 604 32.99 24.86 33.33
CA ARG A 604 31.91 25.03 34.32
C ARG A 604 30.74 24.04 34.13
N ILE A 605 30.96 23.01 33.31
CA ILE A 605 30.05 21.87 33.15
C ILE A 605 30.73 20.64 33.76
#